data_ae1f944efc4bd20d933c66a0a8ec4995
#
_entry.id   ae1f944efc4bd20d933c66a0a8ec4995
#
_cell.length_a   1.000
_cell.length_b   1.000
_cell.length_c   1.000
_cell.angle_alpha   90.00
_cell.angle_beta   90.00
_cell.angle_gamma   90.00
#
_symmetry.space_group_name_H-M   'P 1'
#
loop_
_entity.id
_entity.type
_entity.pdbx_description
1 polymer ?
#
loop_
_entity_poly.entity_id
_entity_poly.type
_entity_poly.pdbx_seq_one_letter_code
_entity_poly.pdbx_strand_id
1 'polypeptide(L)'
;MKYSFLAIITVFFMSCSNDSDKLIDYSAQNEAEIQAYIAENDLDAQRTSSGLYYVINEEGTGKRPTATSVITVSYKGYYTDKTIFDPGSTTGVTFNLQQVIKGWIEGIPFFKEGGSGILLIPAHLAYGSKDYQKVPGGSVLIFEIKLLAVEFSATNDAQIVKYISDNQLNATKTESGLYYVIDEAGTGKQPTSTSNVTVAYKGYFTNKTVFDPGSSTGISLNLQQVIKGWTEGIPYFKEGGSGKLLIPATLGYGSYNYNSIPGGSVLIFDIKLISVN
;
A
#
# COMPACT_ATOMS: atom_id res chain seq x y z
N MET A 1 -68.94 -30.67 -41.71
CA MET A 1 -68.26 -29.47 -41.11
C MET A 1 -66.90 -29.91 -40.59
N LYS A 2 -65.86 -29.58 -41.32
CA LYS A 2 -64.46 -29.92 -40.97
C LYS A 2 -63.78 -28.59 -40.50
N TYR A 3 -63.45 -28.51 -39.25
CA TYR A 3 -62.62 -27.37 -38.72
C TYR A 3 -61.17 -27.75 -38.84
N SER A 4 -60.42 -26.98 -39.67
CA SER A 4 -59.02 -27.09 -39.84
C SER A 4 -58.36 -26.19 -38.77
N PHE A 5 -57.57 -26.75 -37.81
CA PHE A 5 -56.81 -26.02 -36.81
C PHE A 5 -55.46 -25.70 -37.43
N LEU A 6 -55.24 -24.39 -37.67
CA LEU A 6 -53.95 -23.88 -38.12
C LEU A 6 -53.08 -23.60 -36.86
N ALA A 7 -52.09 -24.46 -36.63
CA ALA A 7 -51.11 -24.25 -35.56
C ALA A 7 -50.08 -23.22 -36.00
N ILE A 8 -50.09 -22.05 -35.37
CA ILE A 8 -49.06 -21.03 -35.53
C ILE A 8 -47.88 -21.41 -34.59
N ILE A 9 -46.79 -21.89 -35.21
CA ILE A 9 -45.51 -22.09 -34.49
C ILE A 9 -44.83 -20.74 -34.35
N THR A 10 -44.87 -20.16 -33.15
CA THR A 10 -44.09 -18.99 -32.77
C THR A 10 -42.67 -19.44 -32.42
N VAL A 11 -41.73 -19.20 -33.32
CA VAL A 11 -40.30 -19.42 -33.06
C VAL A 11 -39.83 -18.29 -32.16
N PHE A 12 -39.61 -18.57 -30.88
CA PHE A 12 -38.88 -17.70 -30.00
C PHE A 12 -37.39 -17.77 -30.36
N PHE A 13 -36.87 -16.72 -30.99
CA PHE A 13 -35.43 -16.48 -31.04
C PHE A 13 -34.97 -16.10 -29.64
N MET A 14 -34.39 -17.04 -28.89
CA MET A 14 -33.58 -16.72 -27.73
C MET A 14 -32.32 -16.06 -28.27
N SER A 15 -32.29 -14.71 -28.21
CA SER A 15 -31.08 -13.94 -28.36
C SER A 15 -30.24 -14.20 -27.08
N CYS A 16 -29.23 -15.06 -27.19
CA CYS A 16 -28.15 -15.10 -26.20
C CYS A 16 -27.35 -13.80 -26.35
N SER A 17 -27.72 -12.79 -25.60
CA SER A 17 -26.82 -11.68 -25.35
C SER A 17 -25.69 -12.21 -24.46
N ASN A 18 -24.46 -12.17 -24.96
CA ASN A 18 -23.23 -12.34 -24.18
C ASN A 18 -23.15 -11.21 -23.16
N ASP A 19 -23.75 -11.38 -21.98
CA ASP A 19 -23.67 -10.47 -20.82
C ASP A 19 -22.45 -10.85 -19.95
N SER A 20 -21.27 -11.00 -20.58
CA SER A 20 -20.10 -11.53 -19.88
C SER A 20 -19.20 -10.48 -19.21
N ASP A 21 -19.62 -9.20 -19.08
CA ASP A 21 -18.77 -8.20 -18.40
C ASP A 21 -19.49 -7.06 -17.66
N LYS A 22 -20.78 -7.23 -17.35
CA LYS A 22 -21.45 -6.23 -16.53
C LYS A 22 -21.01 -6.41 -15.06
N LEU A 23 -20.15 -5.51 -14.57
CA LEU A 23 -19.79 -5.47 -13.15
C LEU A 23 -21.08 -5.29 -12.33
N ILE A 24 -21.36 -6.22 -11.44
CA ILE A 24 -22.51 -6.12 -10.54
C ILE A 24 -22.24 -5.00 -9.53
N ASP A 25 -23.17 -4.06 -9.40
CA ASP A 25 -23.12 -3.03 -8.37
C ASP A 25 -23.79 -3.53 -7.10
N TYR A 26 -22.99 -3.81 -6.08
CA TYR A 26 -23.44 -4.29 -4.77
C TYR A 26 -23.71 -3.15 -3.77
N SER A 27 -23.62 -1.87 -4.16
CA SER A 27 -23.65 -0.74 -3.22
C SER A 27 -24.92 -0.73 -2.36
N ALA A 28 -26.10 -0.87 -2.96
CA ALA A 28 -27.37 -0.88 -2.21
C ALA A 28 -27.52 -2.13 -1.32
N GLN A 29 -27.07 -3.29 -1.80
CA GLN A 29 -27.09 -4.54 -1.03
C GLN A 29 -26.14 -4.46 0.16
N ASN A 30 -24.90 -4.03 -0.06
CA ASN A 30 -23.91 -3.89 1.02
C ASN A 30 -24.34 -2.84 2.06
N GLU A 31 -24.96 -1.72 1.63
CA GLU A 31 -25.51 -0.73 2.56
C GLU A 31 -26.56 -1.37 3.48
N ALA A 32 -27.55 -2.10 2.91
CA ALA A 32 -28.58 -2.78 3.68
C ALA A 32 -28.00 -3.86 4.62
N GLU A 33 -27.01 -4.62 4.17
CA GLU A 33 -26.35 -5.67 4.94
C GLU A 33 -25.56 -5.09 6.11
N ILE A 34 -24.82 -3.97 5.91
CA ILE A 34 -24.08 -3.28 6.97
C ILE A 34 -25.06 -2.69 7.99
N GLN A 35 -26.15 -2.06 7.56
CA GLN A 35 -27.16 -1.48 8.46
C GLN A 35 -27.82 -2.57 9.32
N ALA A 36 -28.17 -3.72 8.72
CA ALA A 36 -28.70 -4.85 9.46
C ALA A 36 -27.73 -5.36 10.52
N TYR A 37 -26.45 -5.51 10.15
CA TYR A 37 -25.40 -5.94 11.08
C TYR A 37 -25.21 -4.95 12.24
N ILE A 38 -25.21 -3.63 11.96
CA ILE A 38 -25.10 -2.57 12.98
C ILE A 38 -26.27 -2.68 13.98
N ALA A 39 -27.50 -2.84 13.47
CA ALA A 39 -28.70 -2.95 14.30
C ALA A 39 -28.70 -4.23 15.15
N GLU A 40 -28.31 -5.38 14.55
CA GLU A 40 -28.27 -6.67 15.24
C GLU A 40 -27.22 -6.72 16.37
N ASN A 41 -26.12 -6.00 16.23
CA ASN A 41 -25.01 -6.01 17.20
C ASN A 41 -24.96 -4.74 18.07
N ASP A 42 -25.98 -3.87 18.01
CA ASP A 42 -26.11 -2.62 18.80
C ASP A 42 -24.85 -1.73 18.71
N LEU A 43 -24.35 -1.52 17.46
CA LEU A 43 -23.11 -0.78 17.24
C LEU A 43 -23.37 0.73 17.08
N ASP A 44 -22.60 1.57 17.78
CA ASP A 44 -22.54 3.02 17.53
C ASP A 44 -21.57 3.32 16.37
N ALA A 45 -22.01 3.03 15.16
CA ALA A 45 -21.21 3.13 13.97
C ALA A 45 -21.35 4.48 13.27
N GLN A 46 -20.24 5.06 12.86
CA GLN A 46 -20.19 6.28 12.04
C GLN A 46 -19.97 5.90 10.57
N ARG A 47 -20.67 6.61 9.65
CA ARG A 47 -20.57 6.41 8.21
C ARG A 47 -19.77 7.51 7.55
N THR A 48 -18.87 7.14 6.65
CA THR A 48 -18.15 8.08 5.79
C THR A 48 -18.89 8.33 4.47
N SER A 49 -18.47 9.34 3.72
CA SER A 49 -19.04 9.64 2.40
C SER A 49 -18.80 8.54 1.36
N SER A 50 -17.75 7.72 1.54
CA SER A 50 -17.45 6.59 0.65
C SER A 50 -18.31 5.34 0.92
N GLY A 51 -19.06 5.32 2.03
CA GLY A 51 -19.85 4.16 2.46
C GLY A 51 -19.11 3.21 3.40
N LEU A 52 -17.92 3.55 3.86
CA LEU A 52 -17.25 2.86 4.95
C LEU A 52 -18.00 3.17 6.27
N TYR A 53 -18.14 2.16 7.14
CA TYR A 53 -18.57 2.35 8.52
C TYR A 53 -17.47 1.99 9.50
N TYR A 54 -17.39 2.71 10.61
CA TYR A 54 -16.42 2.42 11.66
C TYR A 54 -17.00 2.66 13.06
N VAL A 55 -16.50 1.89 14.01
CA VAL A 55 -16.81 2.01 15.44
C VAL A 55 -15.49 2.22 16.18
N ILE A 56 -15.42 3.19 17.07
CA ILE A 56 -14.27 3.40 17.95
C ILE A 56 -14.64 2.84 19.32
N ASN A 57 -14.05 1.69 19.71
CA ASN A 57 -14.21 1.12 21.03
C ASN A 57 -13.27 1.78 22.05
N GLU A 58 -12.01 2.01 21.63
CA GLU A 58 -10.98 2.72 22.39
C GLU A 58 -10.28 3.69 21.46
N GLU A 59 -10.21 4.99 21.78
CA GLU A 59 -9.62 5.99 20.89
C GLU A 59 -8.11 5.82 20.71
N GLY A 60 -7.42 5.29 21.74
CA GLY A 60 -5.97 5.29 21.84
C GLY A 60 -5.42 6.67 22.21
N THR A 61 -4.16 6.71 22.64
CA THR A 61 -3.49 7.94 23.10
C THR A 61 -2.24 8.28 22.31
N GLY A 62 -1.76 7.35 21.47
CA GLY A 62 -0.55 7.52 20.68
C GLY A 62 -0.78 8.28 19.37
N LYS A 63 0.11 8.05 18.43
CA LYS A 63 0.10 8.72 17.12
C LYS A 63 -1.12 8.30 16.29
N ARG A 64 -1.62 9.23 15.50
CA ARG A 64 -2.64 8.96 14.48
C ARG A 64 -1.97 8.62 13.14
N PRO A 65 -2.29 7.49 12.50
CA PRO A 65 -1.73 7.17 11.19
C PRO A 65 -2.32 8.06 10.10
N THR A 66 -1.59 8.15 9.01
CA THR A 66 -2.04 8.72 7.74
C THR A 66 -2.19 7.60 6.72
N ALA A 67 -2.80 7.87 5.57
CA ALA A 67 -2.96 6.90 4.47
C ALA A 67 -1.62 6.33 3.94
N THR A 68 -0.50 6.94 4.29
CA THR A 68 0.86 6.52 3.88
C THR A 68 1.67 5.87 5.01
N SER A 69 1.07 5.73 6.20
CA SER A 69 1.76 5.17 7.35
C SER A 69 1.99 3.66 7.20
N VAL A 70 3.03 3.19 7.85
CA VAL A 70 3.18 1.79 8.20
C VAL A 70 2.64 1.59 9.59
N ILE A 71 1.84 0.56 9.79
CA ILE A 71 1.15 0.28 11.03
C ILE A 71 1.37 -1.16 11.47
N THR A 72 1.36 -1.40 12.77
CA THR A 72 1.23 -2.73 13.33
C THR A 72 -0.15 -2.86 13.96
N VAL A 73 -0.92 -3.84 13.51
CA VAL A 73 -2.28 -4.10 14.00
C VAL A 73 -2.46 -5.54 14.44
N SER A 74 -3.15 -5.74 15.54
CA SER A 74 -3.86 -6.98 15.83
C SER A 74 -5.23 -6.88 15.18
N TYR A 75 -5.66 -7.91 14.43
CA TYR A 75 -6.95 -7.88 13.74
C TYR A 75 -7.53 -9.28 13.56
N LYS A 76 -8.81 -9.30 13.23
CA LYS A 76 -9.55 -10.48 12.78
C LYS A 76 -10.58 -10.03 11.74
N GLY A 77 -10.65 -10.74 10.60
CA GLY A 77 -11.58 -10.48 9.51
C GLY A 77 -12.68 -11.54 9.43
N TYR A 78 -13.95 -11.13 9.32
CA TYR A 78 -15.09 -12.02 9.20
C TYR A 78 -16.20 -11.38 8.35
N TYR A 79 -17.16 -12.22 7.88
CA TYR A 79 -18.35 -11.76 7.18
C TYR A 79 -19.46 -11.36 8.16
N THR A 80 -20.56 -10.83 7.65
CA THR A 80 -21.73 -10.45 8.47
C THR A 80 -22.38 -11.61 9.22
N ASP A 81 -22.23 -12.85 8.72
CA ASP A 81 -22.64 -14.09 9.40
C ASP A 81 -21.63 -14.58 10.46
N LYS A 82 -20.59 -13.80 10.75
CA LYS A 82 -19.50 -14.11 11.68
C LYS A 82 -18.55 -15.23 11.25
N THR A 83 -18.67 -15.72 9.99
CA THR A 83 -17.72 -16.66 9.42
C THR A 83 -16.37 -15.95 9.22
N ILE A 84 -15.30 -16.49 9.82
CA ILE A 84 -13.95 -15.94 9.74
C ILE A 84 -13.36 -16.27 8.36
N PHE A 85 -13.01 -15.27 7.57
CA PHE A 85 -12.24 -15.43 6.33
C PHE A 85 -10.76 -15.18 6.52
N ASP A 86 -10.39 -14.35 7.51
CA ASP A 86 -9.01 -14.05 7.86
C ASP A 86 -8.86 -14.05 9.41
N PRO A 87 -8.20 -15.08 9.99
CA PRO A 87 -8.00 -15.15 11.42
C PRO A 87 -7.06 -14.05 11.96
N GLY A 88 -6.34 -13.38 11.06
CA GLY A 88 -5.42 -12.31 11.41
C GLY A 88 -4.33 -12.71 12.38
N SER A 89 -4.04 -11.83 13.32
CA SER A 89 -3.04 -12.04 14.37
C SER A 89 -3.43 -11.31 15.66
N THR A 90 -3.23 -11.96 16.80
CA THR A 90 -3.41 -11.36 18.13
C THR A 90 -2.15 -10.66 18.63
N THR A 91 -0.97 -10.98 18.07
CA THR A 91 0.32 -10.39 18.45
C THR A 91 0.72 -9.22 17.56
N GLY A 92 -0.01 -9.01 16.47
CA GLY A 92 0.20 -7.93 15.50
C GLY A 92 0.89 -8.37 14.21
N VAL A 93 0.45 -7.74 13.12
CA VAL A 93 1.06 -7.82 11.80
C VAL A 93 1.30 -6.39 11.33
N THR A 94 2.44 -6.18 10.67
CA THR A 94 2.82 -4.87 10.14
C THR A 94 2.39 -4.74 8.68
N PHE A 95 1.69 -3.64 8.37
CA PHE A 95 1.21 -3.31 7.03
C PHE A 95 1.61 -1.89 6.62
N ASN A 96 1.91 -1.72 5.35
CA ASN A 96 1.92 -0.40 4.72
C ASN A 96 0.50 -0.08 4.24
N LEU A 97 -0.11 1.00 4.73
CA LEU A 97 -1.47 1.39 4.36
C LEU A 97 -1.65 1.66 2.86
N GLN A 98 -0.59 1.98 2.13
CA GLN A 98 -0.66 2.13 0.67
C GLN A 98 -0.83 0.80 -0.09
N GLN A 99 -0.68 -0.35 0.57
CA GLN A 99 -0.69 -1.69 -0.03
C GLN A 99 -1.85 -2.57 0.44
N VAL A 100 -2.80 -2.02 1.18
CA VAL A 100 -3.97 -2.72 1.68
C VAL A 100 -5.25 -2.28 0.95
N ILE A 101 -6.39 -2.90 1.28
CA ILE A 101 -7.68 -2.54 0.70
C ILE A 101 -8.07 -1.10 1.05
N LYS A 102 -8.84 -0.44 0.17
CA LYS A 102 -9.25 0.97 0.31
C LYS A 102 -9.92 1.27 1.65
N GLY A 103 -10.76 0.35 2.14
CA GLY A 103 -11.41 0.49 3.44
C GLY A 103 -10.44 0.58 4.62
N TRP A 104 -9.27 -0.07 4.55
CA TRP A 104 -8.21 0.08 5.55
C TRP A 104 -7.45 1.39 5.39
N ILE A 105 -7.14 1.80 4.15
CA ILE A 105 -6.46 3.09 3.87
C ILE A 105 -7.28 4.25 4.44
N GLU A 106 -8.60 4.20 4.29
CA GLU A 106 -9.52 5.21 4.78
C GLU A 106 -9.80 5.07 6.29
N GLY A 107 -10.07 3.83 6.75
CA GLY A 107 -10.61 3.56 8.08
C GLY A 107 -9.57 3.57 9.20
N ILE A 108 -8.37 3.04 8.97
CA ILE A 108 -7.33 2.99 10.01
C ILE A 108 -6.94 4.39 10.53
N PRO A 109 -6.90 5.46 9.71
CA PRO A 109 -6.66 6.82 10.20
C PRO A 109 -7.68 7.36 11.20
N PHE A 110 -8.83 6.73 11.40
CA PHE A 110 -9.75 7.12 12.48
C PHE A 110 -9.26 6.71 13.87
N PHE A 111 -8.40 5.69 13.97
CA PHE A 111 -7.81 5.24 15.23
C PHE A 111 -6.51 5.98 15.53
N LYS A 112 -6.17 6.06 16.83
CA LYS A 112 -4.83 6.38 17.31
C LYS A 112 -4.11 5.11 17.76
N GLU A 113 -2.79 5.14 17.83
CA GLU A 113 -2.00 4.06 18.41
C GLU A 113 -2.47 3.75 19.85
N GLY A 114 -2.66 2.47 20.12
CA GLY A 114 -3.32 1.96 21.33
C GLY A 114 -4.84 1.82 21.22
N GLY A 115 -5.45 2.40 20.18
CA GLY A 115 -6.91 2.36 19.97
C GLY A 115 -7.40 1.06 19.35
N SER A 116 -8.71 0.82 19.48
CA SER A 116 -9.37 -0.36 18.93
C SER A 116 -10.80 -0.05 18.45
N GLY A 117 -11.32 -0.89 17.59
CA GLY A 117 -12.68 -0.78 17.07
C GLY A 117 -12.96 -1.71 15.92
N ILE A 118 -13.96 -1.35 15.12
CA ILE A 118 -14.48 -2.17 14.03
C ILE A 118 -14.52 -1.33 12.74
N LEU A 119 -14.14 -1.93 11.63
CA LEU A 119 -14.39 -1.41 10.29
C LEU A 119 -15.41 -2.34 9.60
N LEU A 120 -16.47 -1.76 9.03
CA LEU A 120 -17.44 -2.47 8.18
C LEU A 120 -17.27 -1.93 6.77
N ILE A 121 -16.75 -2.76 5.90
CA ILE A 121 -16.20 -2.35 4.60
C ILE A 121 -17.05 -2.93 3.48
N PRO A 122 -17.75 -2.08 2.69
CA PRO A 122 -18.48 -2.55 1.52
C PRO A 122 -17.52 -3.03 0.42
N ALA A 123 -17.99 -3.90 -0.45
CA ALA A 123 -17.19 -4.60 -1.46
C ALA A 123 -16.33 -3.65 -2.33
N HIS A 124 -16.84 -2.47 -2.72
CA HIS A 124 -16.11 -1.52 -3.57
C HIS A 124 -14.91 -0.85 -2.89
N LEU A 125 -14.84 -0.91 -1.56
CA LEU A 125 -13.69 -0.50 -0.76
C LEU A 125 -12.81 -1.69 -0.34
N ALA A 126 -13.20 -2.91 -0.71
CA ALA A 126 -12.50 -4.16 -0.46
C ALA A 126 -12.02 -4.80 -1.77
N TYR A 127 -12.52 -5.99 -2.11
CA TYR A 127 -12.09 -6.76 -3.28
C TYR A 127 -13.02 -6.62 -4.50
N GLY A 128 -14.10 -5.84 -4.38
CA GLY A 128 -15.02 -5.53 -5.49
C GLY A 128 -16.06 -6.61 -5.76
N SER A 129 -16.56 -6.65 -7.00
CA SER A 129 -17.69 -7.49 -7.42
C SER A 129 -17.30 -8.88 -7.94
N LYS A 130 -16.00 -9.18 -8.07
CA LYS A 130 -15.50 -10.49 -8.52
C LYS A 130 -14.88 -11.24 -7.35
N ASP A 131 -14.94 -12.56 -7.40
CA ASP A 131 -14.28 -13.40 -6.40
C ASP A 131 -12.78 -13.10 -6.35
N TYR A 132 -12.25 -12.98 -5.15
CA TYR A 132 -10.82 -12.80 -4.89
C TYR A 132 -10.34 -13.84 -3.89
N GLN A 133 -9.55 -14.81 -4.33
CA GLN A 133 -9.10 -15.93 -3.52
C GLN A 133 -10.30 -16.68 -2.85
N LYS A 134 -10.44 -16.57 -1.53
CA LYS A 134 -11.53 -17.18 -0.75
C LYS A 134 -12.66 -16.19 -0.43
N VAL A 135 -12.56 -14.93 -0.88
CA VAL A 135 -13.57 -13.90 -0.63
C VAL A 135 -14.50 -13.83 -1.83
N PRO A 136 -15.80 -14.16 -1.69
CA PRO A 136 -16.78 -14.02 -2.77
C PRO A 136 -16.94 -12.56 -3.20
N GLY A 137 -17.18 -12.34 -4.49
CA GLY A 137 -17.47 -11.02 -5.01
C GLY A 137 -18.69 -10.40 -4.36
N GLY A 138 -18.66 -9.11 -4.10
CA GLY A 138 -19.75 -8.37 -3.45
C GLY A 138 -19.82 -8.50 -1.94
N SER A 139 -18.89 -9.22 -1.29
CA SER A 139 -18.89 -9.41 0.17
C SER A 139 -18.65 -8.11 0.94
N VAL A 140 -19.44 -7.89 1.99
CA VAL A 140 -19.14 -6.97 3.08
C VAL A 140 -18.09 -7.63 3.98
N LEU A 141 -17.03 -6.90 4.31
CA LEU A 141 -15.98 -7.38 5.20
C LEU A 141 -15.98 -6.60 6.51
N ILE A 142 -15.93 -7.32 7.62
CA ILE A 142 -15.86 -6.75 8.95
C ILE A 142 -14.51 -7.08 9.56
N PHE A 143 -13.83 -6.06 10.08
CA PHE A 143 -12.55 -6.22 10.75
C PHE A 143 -12.63 -5.66 12.17
N GLU A 144 -12.40 -6.51 13.16
CA GLU A 144 -12.01 -6.06 14.49
C GLU A 144 -10.54 -5.69 14.46
N ILE A 145 -10.20 -4.49 14.96
CA ILE A 145 -8.86 -3.91 14.85
C ILE A 145 -8.41 -3.39 16.21
N LYS A 146 -7.14 -3.66 16.56
CA LYS A 146 -6.39 -2.94 17.59
C LYS A 146 -5.10 -2.42 16.98
N LEU A 147 -4.96 -1.09 16.93
CA LEU A 147 -3.79 -0.42 16.38
C LEU A 147 -2.67 -0.43 17.44
N LEU A 148 -1.68 -1.29 17.26
CA LEU A 148 -0.61 -1.51 18.24
C LEU A 148 0.53 -0.50 18.11
N ALA A 149 0.88 -0.12 16.86
CA ALA A 149 1.93 0.86 16.59
C ALA A 149 1.66 1.61 15.29
N VAL A 150 2.09 2.87 15.26
CA VAL A 150 2.12 3.70 14.05
C VAL A 150 3.56 4.06 13.76
N GLU A 151 4.07 3.48 12.71
CA GLU A 151 5.46 3.64 12.33
C GLU A 151 5.57 4.36 10.97
N PHE A 152 6.66 5.04 10.76
CA PHE A 152 7.43 5.27 9.59
C PHE A 152 7.42 6.61 8.88
N SER A 153 6.46 7.26 8.42
CA SER A 153 6.86 8.48 7.67
C SER A 153 7.55 9.49 8.60
N ALA A 154 7.03 9.69 9.81
CA ALA A 154 7.67 10.57 10.79
C ALA A 154 8.94 9.95 11.41
N THR A 155 8.99 8.61 11.63
CA THR A 155 10.17 7.95 12.22
C THR A 155 11.31 7.84 11.20
N ASN A 156 11.03 7.44 9.96
CA ASN A 156 12.05 7.42 8.90
C ASN A 156 12.56 8.83 8.59
N ASP A 157 11.65 9.81 8.50
CA ASP A 157 12.03 11.20 8.30
C ASP A 157 12.96 11.70 9.43
N ALA A 158 12.59 11.45 10.69
CA ALA A 158 13.41 11.79 11.84
C ALA A 158 14.76 11.06 11.84
N GLN A 159 14.80 9.78 11.46
CA GLN A 159 16.04 9.00 11.32
C GLN A 159 16.94 9.57 10.21
N ILE A 160 16.36 9.93 9.06
CA ILE A 160 17.08 10.54 7.94
C ILE A 160 17.63 11.91 8.33
N VAL A 161 16.78 12.78 8.92
CA VAL A 161 17.19 14.12 9.37
C VAL A 161 18.31 14.04 10.42
N LYS A 162 18.18 13.10 11.38
CA LYS A 162 19.27 12.85 12.34
C LYS A 162 20.54 12.39 11.65
N TYR A 163 20.48 11.44 10.70
CA TYR A 163 21.64 10.98 9.96
C TYR A 163 22.30 12.10 9.16
N ILE A 164 21.50 12.96 8.50
CA ILE A 164 21.98 14.17 7.78
C ILE A 164 22.73 15.08 8.73
N SER A 165 22.16 15.37 9.90
CA SER A 165 22.80 16.23 10.93
C SER A 165 24.10 15.62 11.46
N ASP A 166 24.05 14.34 11.87
CA ASP A 166 25.22 13.65 12.45
C ASP A 166 26.40 13.53 11.46
N ASN A 167 26.12 13.50 10.14
CA ASN A 167 27.14 13.39 9.09
C ASN A 167 27.35 14.70 8.33
N GLN A 168 26.74 15.80 8.76
CA GLN A 168 26.89 17.16 8.19
C GLN A 168 26.62 17.20 6.68
N LEU A 169 25.59 16.48 6.22
CA LEU A 169 25.23 16.37 4.80
C LEU A 169 24.38 17.56 4.35
N ASN A 170 24.66 18.06 3.15
CA ASN A 170 23.79 19.04 2.48
C ASN A 170 22.76 18.31 1.60
N ALA A 171 21.67 17.84 2.20
CA ALA A 171 20.67 17.03 1.55
C ALA A 171 19.43 17.83 1.14
N THR A 172 18.87 17.51 -0.02
CA THR A 172 17.59 18.04 -0.50
C THR A 172 16.51 16.99 -0.31
N LYS A 173 15.36 17.39 0.30
CA LYS A 173 14.16 16.55 0.45
C LYS A 173 13.23 16.75 -0.73
N THR A 174 12.67 15.65 -1.25
CA THR A 174 11.62 15.68 -2.27
C THR A 174 10.23 15.57 -1.63
N GLU A 175 9.16 15.80 -2.41
CA GLU A 175 7.78 15.66 -1.96
C GLU A 175 7.42 14.22 -1.57
N SER A 176 8.04 13.22 -2.20
CA SER A 176 7.85 11.80 -1.89
C SER A 176 8.47 11.37 -0.55
N GLY A 177 9.33 12.21 0.03
CA GLY A 177 10.10 11.94 1.24
C GLY A 177 11.47 11.31 0.99
N LEU A 178 11.92 11.19 -0.26
CA LEU A 178 13.31 10.88 -0.60
C LEU A 178 14.20 12.04 -0.20
N TYR A 179 15.41 11.74 0.27
CA TYR A 179 16.48 12.74 0.40
C TYR A 179 17.66 12.34 -0.50
N TYR A 180 18.29 13.34 -1.11
CA TYR A 180 19.47 13.11 -1.92
C TYR A 180 20.56 14.17 -1.63
N VAL A 181 21.81 13.77 -1.80
CA VAL A 181 23.00 14.61 -1.71
C VAL A 181 23.75 14.49 -3.03
N ILE A 182 24.11 15.60 -3.63
CA ILE A 182 24.97 15.65 -4.81
C ILE A 182 26.37 16.05 -4.34
N ASP A 183 27.30 15.08 -4.34
CA ASP A 183 28.71 15.36 -4.06
C ASP A 183 29.42 15.88 -5.34
N GLU A 184 29.11 15.24 -6.49
CA GLU A 184 29.55 15.63 -7.83
C GLU A 184 28.35 15.58 -8.79
N ALA A 185 28.06 16.68 -9.48
CA ALA A 185 26.87 16.75 -10.35
C ALA A 185 26.99 15.86 -11.60
N GLY A 186 28.22 15.59 -12.06
CA GLY A 186 28.48 14.97 -13.36
C GLY A 186 28.29 15.96 -14.52
N THR A 187 28.78 15.59 -15.70
CA THR A 187 28.74 16.44 -16.89
C THR A 187 28.13 15.76 -18.11
N GLY A 188 27.89 14.44 -18.03
CA GLY A 188 27.33 13.64 -19.11
C GLY A 188 25.81 13.72 -19.19
N LYS A 189 25.19 12.70 -19.79
CA LYS A 189 23.74 12.60 -19.97
C LYS A 189 23.02 12.52 -18.63
N GLN A 190 21.83 13.10 -18.56
CA GLN A 190 20.93 12.94 -17.43
C GLN A 190 19.94 11.79 -17.72
N PRO A 191 19.81 10.80 -16.83
CA PRO A 191 18.85 9.74 -17.03
C PRO A 191 17.41 10.20 -16.73
N THR A 192 16.46 9.44 -17.22
CA THR A 192 15.04 9.51 -16.85
C THR A 192 14.70 8.29 -15.98
N SER A 193 13.51 8.28 -15.38
CA SER A 193 13.01 7.15 -14.59
C SER A 193 12.86 5.82 -15.38
N THR A 194 13.00 5.86 -16.71
CA THR A 194 12.91 4.68 -17.60
C THR A 194 14.25 4.26 -18.21
N SER A 195 15.32 4.98 -17.90
CA SER A 195 16.65 4.76 -18.49
C SER A 195 17.28 3.44 -18.01
N ASN A 196 18.10 2.85 -18.90
CA ASN A 196 19.13 1.89 -18.49
C ASN A 196 20.38 2.66 -18.05
N VAL A 197 20.93 2.31 -16.94
CA VAL A 197 22.10 2.99 -16.36
C VAL A 197 23.13 1.99 -15.84
N THR A 198 24.39 2.40 -15.77
CA THR A 198 25.44 1.68 -15.03
C THR A 198 25.79 2.48 -13.79
N VAL A 199 25.62 1.88 -12.61
CA VAL A 199 25.81 2.53 -11.31
C VAL A 199 26.74 1.72 -10.45
N ALA A 200 27.80 2.38 -9.94
CA ALA A 200 28.56 1.87 -8.79
C ALA A 200 27.85 2.34 -7.52
N TYR A 201 27.71 1.45 -6.54
CA TYR A 201 27.00 1.79 -5.32
C TYR A 201 27.43 0.92 -4.13
N LYS A 202 27.03 1.37 -2.94
CA LYS A 202 27.08 0.62 -1.68
C LYS A 202 25.85 0.97 -0.85
N GLY A 203 25.13 -0.04 -0.36
CA GLY A 203 23.94 0.10 0.47
C GLY A 203 24.21 -0.19 1.95
N TYR A 204 23.75 0.70 2.85
CA TYR A 204 23.91 0.54 4.30
C TYR A 204 22.76 1.21 5.07
N PHE A 205 22.60 0.81 6.34
CA PHE A 205 21.62 1.40 7.24
C PHE A 205 22.16 2.70 7.91
N THR A 206 21.29 3.42 8.63
CA THR A 206 21.67 4.65 9.36
C THR A 206 22.77 4.42 10.41
N ASN A 207 22.92 3.19 10.92
CA ASN A 207 24.01 2.79 11.82
C ASN A 207 25.29 2.36 11.07
N LYS A 208 25.35 2.57 9.75
CA LYS A 208 26.46 2.22 8.85
C LYS A 208 26.70 0.72 8.64
N THR A 209 25.83 -0.16 9.14
CA THR A 209 25.87 -1.60 8.81
C THR A 209 25.54 -1.80 7.34
N VAL A 210 26.43 -2.43 6.60
CA VAL A 210 26.29 -2.69 5.16
C VAL A 210 25.32 -3.87 4.96
N PHE A 211 24.25 -3.66 4.20
CA PHE A 211 23.33 -4.73 3.79
C PHE A 211 23.57 -5.17 2.34
N ASP A 212 24.15 -4.27 1.52
CA ASP A 212 24.50 -4.55 0.14
C ASP A 212 25.87 -3.92 -0.17
N PRO A 213 26.95 -4.70 -0.35
CA PRO A 213 28.27 -4.17 -0.68
C PRO A 213 28.30 -3.56 -2.08
N GLY A 214 27.30 -3.83 -2.92
CA GLY A 214 27.19 -3.33 -4.28
C GLY A 214 28.34 -3.72 -5.19
N SER A 215 28.69 -2.80 -6.08
CA SER A 215 29.81 -2.95 -7.02
C SER A 215 30.56 -1.64 -7.15
N SER A 216 31.87 -1.67 -6.99
CA SER A 216 32.74 -0.48 -7.22
C SER A 216 33.00 -0.23 -8.70
N THR A 217 32.84 -1.26 -9.56
CA THR A 217 32.99 -1.15 -11.03
C THR A 217 31.69 -0.87 -11.75
N GLY A 218 30.57 -0.92 -11.01
CA GLY A 218 29.22 -0.66 -11.53
C GLY A 218 28.48 -1.92 -11.98
N ILE A 219 27.16 -1.84 -11.90
CA ILE A 219 26.22 -2.81 -12.48
C ILE A 219 25.29 -2.07 -13.43
N SER A 220 24.91 -2.73 -14.52
CA SER A 220 23.90 -2.20 -15.44
C SER A 220 22.52 -2.66 -15.04
N LEU A 221 21.57 -1.72 -14.96
CA LEU A 221 20.19 -1.98 -14.56
C LEU A 221 19.22 -1.01 -15.25
N ASN A 222 17.94 -1.41 -15.27
CA ASN A 222 16.86 -0.54 -15.72
C ASN A 222 16.19 0.11 -14.50
N LEU A 223 16.00 1.43 -14.53
CA LEU A 223 15.41 2.18 -13.41
C LEU A 223 13.93 1.87 -13.14
N GLN A 224 13.24 1.17 -14.03
CA GLN A 224 11.87 0.68 -13.80
C GLN A 224 11.84 -0.65 -13.02
N GLN A 225 12.99 -1.32 -12.83
CA GLN A 225 13.11 -2.64 -12.19
C GLN A 225 13.79 -2.59 -10.81
N VAL A 226 13.95 -1.41 -10.25
CA VAL A 226 14.57 -1.17 -8.94
C VAL A 226 13.58 -0.58 -7.95
N ILE A 227 13.99 -0.39 -6.70
CA ILE A 227 13.16 0.26 -5.68
C ILE A 227 12.82 1.69 -6.09
N LYS A 228 11.64 2.18 -5.69
CA LYS A 228 11.11 3.50 -6.08
C LYS A 228 12.10 4.65 -5.81
N GLY A 229 12.82 4.58 -4.69
CA GLY A 229 13.82 5.57 -4.33
C GLY A 229 14.98 5.67 -5.34
N TRP A 230 15.33 4.59 -6.04
CA TRP A 230 16.30 4.62 -7.13
C TRP A 230 15.68 5.14 -8.43
N THR A 231 14.48 4.70 -8.77
CA THR A 231 13.73 5.18 -9.94
C THR A 231 13.58 6.70 -9.92
N GLU A 232 13.32 7.27 -8.73
CA GLU A 232 13.19 8.71 -8.53
C GLU A 232 14.55 9.39 -8.38
N GLY A 233 15.45 8.80 -7.59
CA GLY A 233 16.66 9.46 -7.10
C GLY A 233 17.82 9.49 -8.11
N ILE A 234 18.02 8.43 -8.91
CA ILE A 234 19.12 8.40 -9.90
C ILE A 234 18.98 9.52 -10.93
N PRO A 235 17.78 9.91 -11.40
CA PRO A 235 17.62 11.06 -12.29
C PRO A 235 18.09 12.41 -11.78
N TYR A 236 18.39 12.57 -10.49
CA TYR A 236 19.01 13.81 -9.97
C TYR A 236 20.52 13.91 -10.29
N PHE A 237 21.16 12.80 -10.69
CA PHE A 237 22.56 12.76 -11.09
C PHE A 237 22.67 12.79 -12.60
N LYS A 238 23.77 13.37 -13.11
CA LYS A 238 24.21 13.20 -14.50
C LYS A 238 25.29 12.11 -14.55
N GLU A 239 25.53 11.58 -15.72
CA GLU A 239 26.64 10.66 -15.98
C GLU A 239 27.97 11.25 -15.51
N GLY A 240 28.75 10.46 -14.77
CA GLY A 240 29.95 10.88 -14.04
C GLY A 240 29.67 11.45 -12.65
N GLY A 241 28.42 11.70 -12.29
CA GLY A 241 28.04 12.27 -10.99
C GLY A 241 28.05 11.25 -9.85
N SER A 242 28.16 11.76 -8.63
CA SER A 242 28.16 10.96 -7.40
C SER A 242 27.47 11.66 -6.26
N GLY A 243 27.04 10.89 -5.25
CA GLY A 243 26.42 11.39 -4.05
C GLY A 243 25.71 10.29 -3.25
N LYS A 244 24.63 10.67 -2.58
CA LYS A 244 23.88 9.74 -1.73
C LYS A 244 22.38 9.82 -2.00
N LEU A 245 21.72 8.67 -1.84
CA LEU A 245 20.27 8.58 -1.70
C LEU A 245 19.95 8.09 -0.28
N LEU A 246 19.10 8.83 0.43
CA LEU A 246 18.58 8.42 1.74
C LEU A 246 17.08 8.13 1.57
N ILE A 247 16.76 6.87 1.57
CA ILE A 247 15.49 6.34 1.07
C ILE A 247 14.64 5.86 2.26
N PRO A 248 13.47 6.48 2.51
CA PRO A 248 12.54 5.97 3.51
C PRO A 248 11.99 4.61 3.08
N ALA A 249 11.54 3.81 4.03
CA ALA A 249 11.03 2.45 3.77
C ALA A 249 9.93 2.41 2.69
N THR A 250 9.09 3.43 2.60
CA THR A 250 8.00 3.55 1.62
C THR A 250 8.48 3.62 0.16
N LEU A 251 9.70 4.08 -0.05
CA LEU A 251 10.37 4.14 -1.36
C LEU A 251 11.43 3.04 -1.51
N GLY A 252 11.67 2.24 -0.45
CA GLY A 252 12.55 1.09 -0.41
C GLY A 252 11.79 -0.23 -0.48
N TYR A 253 12.01 -1.11 0.50
CA TYR A 253 11.39 -2.44 0.57
C TYR A 253 10.11 -2.49 1.42
N GLY A 254 9.63 -1.35 1.94
CA GLY A 254 8.39 -1.28 2.70
C GLY A 254 8.52 -1.83 4.12
N SER A 255 7.41 -2.37 4.64
CA SER A 255 7.26 -2.84 6.01
C SER A 255 7.67 -4.30 6.23
N TYR A 256 7.88 -5.05 5.16
CA TYR A 256 8.24 -6.47 5.28
C TYR A 256 9.76 -6.67 5.24
N ASN A 257 10.21 -7.73 5.93
CA ASN A 257 11.60 -8.16 5.81
C ASN A 257 11.88 -8.59 4.37
N TYR A 258 12.96 -8.09 3.79
CA TYR A 258 13.43 -8.48 2.47
C TYR A 258 14.88 -8.95 2.59
N ASN A 259 15.12 -10.25 2.48
CA ASN A 259 16.43 -10.87 2.75
C ASN A 259 16.98 -10.43 4.12
N SER A 260 18.14 -9.76 4.16
CA SER A 260 18.78 -9.24 5.37
C SER A 260 18.29 -7.84 5.78
N ILE A 261 17.35 -7.25 5.04
CA ILE A 261 16.83 -5.91 5.31
C ILE A 261 15.56 -6.02 6.14
N PRO A 262 15.55 -5.56 7.42
CA PRO A 262 14.35 -5.52 8.23
C PRO A 262 13.30 -4.59 7.62
N GLY A 263 12.02 -4.96 7.78
CA GLY A 263 10.91 -4.09 7.39
C GLY A 263 11.01 -2.71 8.06
N GLY A 264 10.65 -1.68 7.34
CA GLY A 264 10.69 -0.31 7.85
C GLY A 264 12.06 0.36 7.89
N SER A 265 13.10 -0.27 7.34
CA SER A 265 14.45 0.29 7.34
C SER A 265 14.57 1.51 6.45
N VAL A 266 15.22 2.56 6.94
CA VAL A 266 15.83 3.60 6.10
C VAL A 266 17.04 3.00 5.40
N LEU A 267 17.14 3.20 4.10
CA LEU A 267 18.24 2.72 3.27
C LEU A 267 19.08 3.90 2.80
N ILE A 268 20.39 3.81 2.96
CA ILE A 268 21.32 4.80 2.46
C ILE A 268 22.18 4.15 1.40
N PHE A 269 22.28 4.80 0.25
CA PHE A 269 23.13 4.35 -0.84
C PHE A 269 24.16 5.44 -1.19
N ASP A 270 25.43 5.09 -1.18
CA ASP A 270 26.43 5.83 -1.91
C ASP A 270 26.27 5.48 -3.38
N ILE A 271 26.21 6.49 -4.25
CA ILE A 271 25.93 6.35 -5.68
C ILE A 271 27.03 7.01 -6.50
N LYS A 272 27.49 6.32 -7.55
CA LYS A 272 28.23 6.90 -8.66
C LYS A 272 27.58 6.46 -9.97
N LEU A 273 26.98 7.38 -10.71
CA LEU A 273 26.40 7.13 -12.03
C LEU A 273 27.52 7.09 -13.07
N ILE A 274 27.84 5.90 -13.54
CA ILE A 274 28.95 5.67 -14.49
C ILE A 274 28.55 6.01 -15.91
N SER A 275 27.38 5.49 -16.36
CA SER A 275 26.87 5.76 -17.71
C SER A 275 25.35 5.73 -17.79
N VAL A 276 24.81 6.42 -18.77
CA VAL A 276 23.41 6.37 -19.20
C VAL A 276 23.38 5.73 -20.58
N ASN A 277 22.83 4.48 -20.65
CA ASN A 277 22.87 3.60 -21.81
C ASN A 277 21.66 3.79 -22.74
#